data_84a5900c4b342de59d6116c6a31dbcf1
#
_entry.id   84a5900c4b342de59d6116c6a31dbcf1
#
_cell.length_a   1.000
_cell.length_b   1.000
_cell.length_c   1.000
_cell.angle_alpha   90.00
_cell.angle_beta   90.00
_cell.angle_gamma   90.00
#
_symmetry.space_group_name_H-M   'P 1'
#
loop_
_entity.id
_entity.type
_entity.pdbx_description
1 polymer ?
#
loop_
_entity_poly.entity_id
_entity_poly.type
_entity_poly.pdbx_seq_one_letter_code
_entity_poly.pdbx_strand_id
1 'polypeptide(L)'
;MGLPGCIAVIVLLLISWREGEAAMFTFVNRCADTVWPGVLSNAGTARLGTTGFELPPGALRAVPAPSAWSGRLWARTGCAQDGATGRLVCATGDCGSGTAECAGAGAA
;
A
#
# COMPACT_ATOMS: atom_id res chain seq x y z
N MET A 1 -16.41 9.38 -15.16
CA MET A 1 -16.13 10.43 -14.41
C MET A 1 -15.33 10.10 -13.21
N GLY A 2 -14.32 10.78 -13.05
CA GLY A 2 -13.50 10.52 -11.93
C GLY A 2 -14.32 10.66 -10.69
N LEU A 3 -13.86 10.09 -9.63
CA LEU A 3 -14.52 10.20 -8.40
C LEU A 3 -13.85 11.29 -7.65
N PRO A 4 -14.30 12.49 -7.81
CA PRO A 4 -13.61 13.61 -7.21
C PRO A 4 -13.41 13.41 -5.73
N GLY A 5 -14.17 12.63 -5.10
CA GLY A 5 -13.98 12.42 -3.70
C GLY A 5 -13.21 11.17 -3.34
N CYS A 6 -12.61 10.52 -4.30
CA CYS A 6 -11.91 9.29 -3.99
C CYS A 6 -10.54 9.58 -3.43
N ILE A 7 -10.41 9.45 -2.13
CA ILE A 7 -9.16 9.71 -1.43
C ILE A 7 -8.75 8.48 -0.67
N ALA A 8 -7.57 8.00 -0.97
CA ALA A 8 -6.94 6.97 -0.15
C ALA A 8 -6.02 7.70 0.80
N VAL A 9 -6.33 7.64 2.07
CA VAL A 9 -5.61 8.40 3.08
C VAL A 9 -4.64 7.50 3.80
N ILE A 10 -3.41 7.95 3.90
CA ILE A 10 -2.40 7.26 4.69
C ILE A 10 -2.04 8.20 5.81
N VAL A 11 -2.27 7.75 7.02
CA VAL A 11 -1.96 8.54 8.20
C VAL A 11 -0.74 7.95 8.87
N LEU A 12 0.23 8.80 9.11
CA LEU A 12 1.44 8.38 9.80
C LEU A 12 1.34 8.82 11.24
N LEU A 13 1.32 7.86 12.14
CA LEU A 13 1.31 8.15 13.56
C LEU A 13 2.68 7.84 14.12
N LEU A 14 3.31 8.82 14.70
CA LEU A 14 4.59 8.64 15.33
C LEU A 14 4.37 8.39 16.80
N ILE A 15 4.84 7.24 17.24
CA ILE A 15 4.80 6.92 18.65
C ILE A 15 6.23 6.99 19.14
N SER A 16 6.50 7.98 19.95
CA SER A 16 7.85 8.22 20.41
C SER A 16 8.00 7.71 21.81
N TRP A 17 8.78 6.66 21.95
CA TRP A 17 9.14 6.17 23.27
C TRP A 17 10.58 6.54 23.43
N ARG A 18 11.09 6.50 24.59
CA ARG A 18 12.41 6.91 24.83
C ARG A 18 13.39 6.30 23.93
N GLU A 19 13.24 5.18 23.45
CA GLU A 19 14.11 4.74 22.43
C GLU A 19 13.36 3.90 21.55
N GLY A 20 13.72 3.71 20.39
CA GLY A 20 13.00 2.89 19.50
C GLY A 20 11.76 3.57 19.05
N GLU A 21 11.89 4.73 18.47
CA GLU A 21 10.73 5.32 17.87
C GLU A 21 10.18 4.45 16.80
N ALA A 22 8.88 4.28 16.79
CA ALA A 22 8.19 3.51 15.80
C ALA A 22 7.12 4.37 15.17
N ALA A 23 6.83 4.10 13.92
CA ALA A 23 5.75 4.76 13.22
C ALA A 23 4.69 3.72 12.88
N MET A 24 3.46 4.15 12.78
CA MET A 24 2.36 3.30 12.35
C MET A 24 1.76 3.96 11.13
N PHE A 25 1.79 3.25 10.00
CA PHE A 25 1.08 3.73 8.81
C PHE A 25 -0.33 3.19 8.89
N THR A 26 -1.30 4.08 8.89
CA THR A 26 -2.70 3.67 8.87
C THR A 26 -3.26 4.02 7.50
N PHE A 27 -3.64 2.98 6.76
CA PHE A 27 -4.21 3.13 5.43
C PHE A 27 -5.71 3.12 5.56
N VAL A 28 -6.36 4.10 4.97
CA VAL A 28 -7.82 4.21 5.03
C VAL A 28 -8.32 4.42 3.61
N ASN A 29 -9.26 3.58 3.18
CA ASN A 29 -9.84 3.73 1.86
C ASN A 29 -11.17 4.47 1.98
N ARG A 30 -11.21 5.68 1.48
CA ARG A 30 -12.43 6.48 1.46
C ARG A 30 -13.02 6.58 0.06
N CYS A 31 -12.63 5.67 -0.82
CA CYS A 31 -13.17 5.61 -2.16
C CYS A 31 -14.36 4.68 -2.20
N ALA A 32 -15.12 4.75 -3.29
CA ALA A 32 -16.22 3.84 -3.49
C ALA A 32 -15.75 2.47 -3.95
N ASP A 33 -14.53 2.35 -4.46
CA ASP A 33 -14.00 1.12 -4.98
C ASP A 33 -12.82 0.68 -4.15
N THR A 34 -12.49 -0.60 -4.26
CA THR A 34 -11.31 -1.17 -3.60
C THR A 34 -10.05 -0.53 -4.16
N VAL A 35 -9.08 -0.29 -3.30
CA VAL A 35 -7.74 0.12 -3.71
C VAL A 35 -6.75 -0.92 -3.20
N TRP A 36 -5.57 -0.97 -3.81
CA TRP A 36 -4.53 -1.93 -3.42
C TRP A 36 -3.26 -1.14 -3.12
N PRO A 37 -3.07 -0.70 -1.88
CA PRO A 37 -1.84 0.00 -1.54
C PRO A 37 -0.61 -0.84 -1.83
N GLY A 38 0.45 -0.19 -2.27
CA GLY A 38 1.72 -0.83 -2.50
C GLY A 38 2.78 -0.18 -1.63
N VAL A 39 3.78 -0.96 -1.25
CA VAL A 39 4.84 -0.53 -0.36
C VAL A 39 6.17 -0.99 -0.93
N LEU A 40 7.12 -0.08 -1.02
CA LEU A 40 8.48 -0.42 -1.43
C LEU A 40 9.45 0.18 -0.43
N SER A 41 10.15 -0.67 0.30
CA SER A 41 11.17 -0.23 1.23
C SER A 41 12.46 0.04 0.47
N ASN A 42 13.15 1.12 0.83
CA ASN A 42 14.42 1.42 0.21
C ASN A 42 15.48 0.40 0.62
N ALA A 43 16.46 0.21 -0.25
CA ALA A 43 17.55 -0.69 0.05
C ALA A 43 18.26 -0.24 1.33
N GLY A 44 18.61 -1.20 2.16
CA GLY A 44 19.28 -0.90 3.41
C GLY A 44 18.36 -0.60 4.56
N THR A 45 17.05 -0.51 4.35
CA THR A 45 16.12 -0.34 5.43
C THR A 45 15.35 -1.63 5.67
N ALA A 46 14.79 -1.77 6.85
CA ALA A 46 14.01 -2.95 7.17
C ALA A 46 12.74 -2.95 6.33
N ARG A 47 12.25 -4.13 6.01
CA ARG A 47 11.01 -4.25 5.26
C ARG A 47 9.83 -4.17 6.20
N LEU A 48 8.74 -3.65 5.67
CA LEU A 48 7.48 -3.70 6.40
C LEU A 48 6.91 -5.11 6.32
N GLY A 49 5.89 -5.39 7.11
CA GLY A 49 5.28 -6.69 7.13
C GLY A 49 4.51 -7.04 5.87
N THR A 50 4.28 -6.07 4.99
CA THR A 50 3.59 -6.32 3.74
C THR A 50 4.18 -5.40 2.68
N THR A 51 4.11 -5.83 1.42
CA THR A 51 4.50 -5.00 0.29
C THR A 51 3.30 -4.59 -0.54
N GLY A 52 2.11 -5.02 -0.18
CA GLY A 52 0.88 -4.63 -0.86
C GLY A 52 -0.26 -5.48 -0.39
N PHE A 53 -1.45 -4.92 -0.43
CA PHE A 53 -2.63 -5.62 0.04
C PHE A 53 -3.87 -4.99 -0.55
N GLU A 54 -4.97 -5.72 -0.44
CA GLU A 54 -6.27 -5.24 -0.88
C GLU A 54 -6.92 -4.47 0.24
N LEU A 55 -7.48 -3.32 -0.07
CA LEU A 55 -8.15 -2.48 0.92
C LEU A 55 -9.53 -2.10 0.40
N PRO A 56 -10.59 -2.80 0.81
CA PRO A 56 -11.93 -2.50 0.34
C PRO A 56 -12.42 -1.14 0.80
N PRO A 57 -13.51 -0.64 0.19
CA PRO A 57 -14.06 0.66 0.60
C PRO A 57 -14.37 0.70 2.09
N GLY A 58 -13.99 1.77 2.73
CA GLY A 58 -14.23 1.95 4.16
C GLY A 58 -13.31 1.18 5.06
N ALA A 59 -12.45 0.34 4.51
CA ALA A 59 -11.56 -0.47 5.32
C ALA A 59 -10.38 0.34 5.80
N LEU A 60 -9.77 -0.18 6.85
CA LEU A 60 -8.62 0.44 7.48
C LEU A 60 -7.62 -0.64 7.80
N ARG A 61 -6.35 -0.37 7.57
CA ARG A 61 -5.29 -1.29 7.94
C ARG A 61 -4.10 -0.54 8.47
N ALA A 62 -3.59 -0.96 9.61
CA ALA A 62 -2.42 -0.36 10.23
C ALA A 62 -1.22 -1.26 9.99
N VAL A 63 -0.12 -0.66 9.58
CA VAL A 63 1.11 -1.38 9.28
C VAL A 63 2.22 -0.71 10.07
N PRO A 64 2.83 -1.42 11.03
CA PRO A 64 3.91 -0.81 11.79
C PRO A 64 5.16 -0.66 10.93
N ALA A 65 5.88 0.41 11.16
CA ALA A 65 7.13 0.67 10.48
C ALA A 65 8.23 0.84 11.51
N PRO A 66 9.37 0.18 11.31
CA PRO A 66 10.47 0.36 12.24
C PRO A 66 11.05 1.75 12.14
N SER A 67 11.79 2.16 13.16
CA SER A 67 12.43 3.45 13.12
C SER A 67 13.41 3.48 11.96
N ALA A 68 13.61 4.64 11.41
CA ALA A 68 14.50 4.86 10.28
C ALA A 68 14.08 4.15 9.00
N TRP A 69 12.82 3.73 8.91
CA TRP A 69 12.32 3.16 7.65
C TRP A 69 12.19 4.26 6.62
N SER A 70 12.55 3.92 5.39
CA SER A 70 12.31 4.80 4.27
C SER A 70 11.85 3.99 3.07
N GLY A 71 11.08 4.61 2.20
CA GLY A 71 10.55 3.91 1.05
C GLY A 71 9.45 4.70 0.38
N ARG A 72 8.62 4.00 -0.39
CA ARG A 72 7.50 4.60 -1.10
C ARG A 72 6.22 3.86 -0.79
N LEU A 73 5.15 4.62 -0.76
CA LEU A 73 3.80 4.10 -0.63
C LEU A 73 2.99 4.66 -1.79
N TRP A 74 2.15 3.82 -2.40
CA TRP A 74 1.28 4.31 -3.46
C TRP A 74 0.02 3.48 -3.46
N ALA A 75 -0.97 3.89 -4.26
CA ALA A 75 -2.21 3.16 -4.38
C ALA A 75 -2.34 2.62 -5.79
N ARG A 76 -2.75 1.36 -5.88
CA ARG A 76 -3.12 0.75 -7.15
C ARG A 76 -4.63 0.75 -7.23
N THR A 77 -5.17 1.03 -8.39
CA THR A 77 -6.61 1.05 -8.57
C THR A 77 -6.98 0.28 -9.82
N GLY A 78 -8.24 -0.11 -9.90
CA GLY A 78 -8.75 -0.84 -11.05
C GLY A 78 -8.08 -2.18 -11.22
N CYS A 79 -7.86 -2.90 -10.13
CA CYS A 79 -7.20 -4.19 -10.19
C CYS A 79 -8.21 -5.29 -10.40
N ALA A 80 -7.85 -6.26 -11.23
CA ALA A 80 -8.68 -7.43 -11.46
C ALA A 80 -7.78 -8.58 -11.87
N GLN A 81 -8.27 -9.79 -11.67
CA GLN A 81 -7.50 -10.94 -12.08
C GLN A 81 -7.73 -11.20 -13.57
N ASP A 82 -6.64 -11.39 -14.29
CA ASP A 82 -6.69 -11.73 -15.69
C ASP A 82 -7.26 -13.15 -15.82
N GLY A 83 -8.31 -13.31 -16.63
CA GLY A 83 -8.95 -14.60 -16.76
C GLY A 83 -8.08 -15.66 -17.39
N ALA A 84 -7.06 -15.27 -18.17
CA ALA A 84 -6.19 -16.24 -18.82
C ALA A 84 -5.04 -16.67 -17.94
N THR A 85 -4.48 -15.77 -17.14
CA THR A 85 -3.28 -16.08 -16.36
C THR A 85 -3.53 -16.14 -14.87
N GLY A 86 -4.65 -15.61 -14.39
CA GLY A 86 -4.92 -15.52 -12.98
C GLY A 86 -4.15 -14.43 -12.27
N ARG A 87 -3.36 -13.64 -13.01
CA ARG A 87 -2.53 -12.61 -12.41
C ARG A 87 -3.37 -11.39 -12.11
N LEU A 88 -3.03 -10.70 -11.02
CA LEU A 88 -3.67 -9.44 -10.68
C LEU A 88 -3.05 -8.33 -11.53
N VAL A 89 -3.89 -7.61 -12.25
CA VAL A 89 -3.45 -6.52 -13.11
C VAL A 89 -4.21 -5.28 -12.69
N CYS A 90 -3.51 -4.18 -12.51
CA CYS A 90 -4.11 -2.94 -12.05
C CYS A 90 -4.03 -1.88 -13.13
N ALA A 91 -5.09 -1.08 -13.26
CA ALA A 91 -5.13 -0.02 -14.24
C ALA A 91 -4.15 1.08 -13.90
N THR A 92 -3.95 1.37 -12.63
CA THR A 92 -3.00 2.38 -12.20
C THR A 92 -2.11 1.80 -11.11
N GLY A 93 -0.86 2.21 -11.12
CA GLY A 93 0.09 1.87 -10.07
C GLY A 93 0.54 0.43 -10.05
N ASP A 94 0.26 -0.33 -11.09
CA ASP A 94 0.58 -1.75 -11.14
C ASP A 94 2.08 -1.95 -10.91
N CYS A 95 2.42 -2.83 -9.99
CA CYS A 95 3.83 -3.11 -9.69
C CYS A 95 4.35 -4.32 -10.45
N GLY A 96 3.52 -4.94 -11.28
CA GLY A 96 3.97 -6.03 -12.13
C GLY A 96 4.13 -7.36 -11.46
N SER A 97 3.79 -7.45 -10.17
CA SER A 97 3.99 -8.70 -9.43
C SER A 97 2.93 -9.75 -9.75
N GLY A 98 1.77 -9.33 -10.25
CA GLY A 98 0.68 -10.24 -10.51
C GLY A 98 -0.06 -10.70 -9.28
N THR A 99 0.24 -10.13 -8.13
CA THR A 99 -0.42 -10.48 -6.85
C THR A 99 -0.64 -9.21 -6.06
N ALA A 100 -1.36 -9.34 -4.95
CA ALA A 100 -1.58 -8.18 -4.07
C ALA A 100 -0.28 -7.70 -3.46
N GLU A 101 0.64 -8.60 -3.13
CA GLU A 101 1.97 -8.22 -2.67
C GLU A 101 2.81 -7.80 -3.85
N CYS A 102 3.57 -6.73 -3.72
CA CYS A 102 4.43 -6.28 -4.80
C CYS A 102 5.83 -6.90 -4.75
N ALA A 103 6.19 -7.48 -3.63
CA ALA A 103 7.40 -8.30 -3.48
C ALA A 103 8.67 -7.56 -3.90
N GLY A 104 8.75 -6.30 -3.58
CA GLY A 104 9.95 -5.52 -3.87
C GLY A 104 9.93 -4.81 -5.21
N ALA A 105 8.87 -4.98 -6.01
CA ALA A 105 8.74 -4.26 -7.27
C ALA A 105 8.00 -2.95 -7.02
N GLY A 106 8.42 -1.92 -7.69
CA GLY A 106 7.76 -0.62 -7.58
C GLY A 106 6.78 -0.40 -8.71
N ALA A 107 5.97 0.64 -8.56
CA ALA A 107 5.04 1.01 -9.62
C ALA A 107 5.81 1.52 -10.83
N ALA A 108 5.27 1.24 -12.00
CA ALA A 108 5.87 1.69 -13.24
C ALA A 108 5.69 3.20 -13.40
#